data_6421ce5b1135ea3181c448455fba6128
#
_entry.id   6421ce5b1135ea3181c448455fba6128
#
_cell.length_a   1.000
_cell.length_b   1.000
_cell.length_c   1.000
_cell.angle_alpha   90.00
_cell.angle_beta   90.00
_cell.angle_gamma   90.00
#
_symmetry.space_group_name_H-M   'P 1'
#
loop_
_entity.id
_entity.type
_entity.pdbx_description
1 polymer ?
#
loop_
_entity_poly.entity_id
_entity_poly.type
_entity_poly.pdbx_seq_one_letter_code
_entity_poly.pdbx_strand_id
1 'polypeptide(L)'
;MITKDEYLSNPCGTLSIPYWKNKIIKIPNNIVIIHQNNFNNQFNKYQRFFRLSHLLESIVIPNIKAEIINLDTDKIALINMINTCYKKQNISVNENDILEWCNHSTYNNKLWIKIEENGTMIASGIAEYDKDLNEGIIEWIQVLSEYQNKGYGKSIVNSLLIELKNLGAKFVTVSGDLDNSTNPEKLYRSCGFTGDDIWFICIVD
;
A
#
# COMPACT_ATOMS: atom_id res chain seq x y z
N MET A 1 15.16 13.11 -14.95
CA MET A 1 14.52 11.79 -14.64
C MET A 1 15.27 11.22 -13.45
N ILE A 2 14.57 10.83 -12.39
CA ILE A 2 15.19 10.30 -11.17
C ILE A 2 15.86 8.96 -11.48
N THR A 3 17.11 8.82 -11.07
CA THR A 3 17.89 7.59 -11.24
C THR A 3 17.51 6.54 -10.16
N LYS A 4 17.90 5.30 -10.40
CA LYS A 4 17.73 4.21 -9.45
C LYS A 4 18.48 4.47 -8.14
N ASP A 5 19.71 4.97 -8.22
CA ASP A 5 20.56 5.26 -7.06
C ASP A 5 20.01 6.41 -6.22
N GLU A 6 19.51 7.47 -6.87
CA GLU A 6 18.83 8.57 -6.17
C GLU A 6 17.61 8.07 -5.41
N TYR A 7 16.79 7.22 -6.04
CA TYR A 7 15.63 6.62 -5.37
C TYR A 7 16.05 5.77 -4.17
N LEU A 8 17.01 4.86 -4.35
CA LEU A 8 17.46 3.96 -3.28
C LEU A 8 18.10 4.69 -2.10
N SER A 9 18.68 5.87 -2.32
CA SER A 9 19.25 6.69 -1.24
C SER A 9 18.19 7.26 -0.29
N ASN A 10 16.99 7.55 -0.79
CA ASN A 10 15.85 8.05 0.00
C ASN A 10 14.52 7.73 -0.71
N PRO A 11 14.02 6.48 -0.66
CA PRO A 11 12.84 6.07 -1.42
C PRO A 11 11.59 6.90 -1.13
N CYS A 12 11.36 7.28 0.14
CA CYS A 12 10.17 8.00 0.56
C CYS A 12 10.23 9.50 0.27
N GLY A 13 11.41 10.11 0.35
CA GLY A 13 11.59 11.55 0.09
C GLY A 13 11.87 11.90 -1.38
N THR A 14 12.26 10.90 -2.21
CA THR A 14 12.59 11.13 -3.62
C THR A 14 11.37 11.02 -4.54
N LEU A 15 10.46 10.08 -4.26
CA LEU A 15 9.22 9.87 -5.02
C LEU A 15 8.03 9.64 -4.10
N SER A 16 6.88 10.12 -4.50
CA SER A 16 5.60 9.90 -3.81
C SER A 16 5.04 8.49 -4.01
N ILE A 17 5.53 7.79 -5.02
CA ILE A 17 5.10 6.44 -5.44
C ILE A 17 6.33 5.54 -5.63
N PRO A 18 6.17 4.21 -5.69
CA PRO A 18 7.26 3.28 -5.99
C PRO A 18 7.95 3.59 -7.33
N TYR A 19 9.24 3.29 -7.40
CA TYR A 19 10.05 3.61 -8.58
C TYR A 19 9.52 2.99 -9.88
N TRP A 20 9.08 1.74 -9.84
CA TRP A 20 8.52 1.06 -11.01
C TRP A 20 7.25 1.74 -11.52
N LYS A 21 6.37 2.18 -10.62
CA LYS A 21 5.14 2.92 -10.98
C LYS A 21 5.45 4.26 -11.63
N ASN A 22 6.48 4.95 -11.15
CA ASN A 22 6.90 6.24 -11.71
C ASN A 22 7.34 6.14 -13.18
N LYS A 23 7.72 4.95 -13.65
CA LYS A 23 8.08 4.72 -15.06
C LYS A 23 6.87 4.59 -15.99
N ILE A 24 5.73 4.20 -15.47
CA ILE A 24 4.55 3.87 -16.27
C ILE A 24 3.37 4.81 -16.05
N ILE A 25 3.28 5.43 -14.87
CA ILE A 25 2.15 6.31 -14.55
C ILE A 25 2.27 7.64 -15.30
N LYS A 26 1.15 8.06 -15.88
CA LYS A 26 1.04 9.39 -16.49
C LYS A 26 0.23 10.28 -15.55
N ILE A 27 0.90 11.28 -14.99
CA ILE A 27 0.25 12.27 -14.14
C ILE A 27 -0.52 13.23 -15.04
N PRO A 28 -1.84 13.46 -14.80
CA PRO A 28 -2.61 14.45 -15.54
C PRO A 28 -2.00 15.85 -15.43
N ASN A 29 -2.13 16.66 -16.47
CA ASN A 29 -1.54 18.01 -16.53
C ASN A 29 -2.04 18.97 -15.44
N ASN A 30 -3.22 18.71 -14.90
CA ASN A 30 -3.82 19.48 -13.81
C ASN A 30 -3.45 18.95 -12.41
N ILE A 31 -2.53 17.99 -12.31
CA ILE A 31 -2.04 17.44 -11.05
C ILE A 31 -0.56 17.78 -10.90
N VAL A 32 -0.21 18.32 -9.74
CA VAL A 32 1.18 18.55 -9.33
C VAL A 32 1.42 17.80 -8.03
N ILE A 33 2.51 17.04 -7.97
CA ILE A 33 2.90 16.28 -6.78
C ILE A 33 4.14 16.94 -6.18
N ILE A 34 4.03 17.34 -4.91
CA ILE A 34 5.05 18.15 -4.23
C ILE A 34 5.38 17.52 -2.89
N HIS A 35 6.68 17.32 -2.62
CA HIS A 35 7.16 16.91 -1.29
C HIS A 35 7.02 18.08 -0.29
N GLN A 36 6.76 17.77 0.99
CA GLN A 36 6.54 18.75 2.06
C GLN A 36 7.60 19.85 2.13
N ASN A 37 8.86 19.53 1.85
CA ASN A 37 9.96 20.51 1.89
C ASN A 37 9.85 21.63 0.84
N ASN A 38 9.09 21.37 -0.24
CA ASN A 38 8.90 22.30 -1.35
C ASN A 38 7.45 22.80 -1.43
N PHE A 39 6.56 22.34 -0.53
CA PHE A 39 5.18 22.77 -0.51
C PHE A 39 5.08 24.20 0.03
N ASN A 40 4.44 25.05 -0.74
CA ASN A 40 4.02 26.37 -0.33
C ASN A 40 2.48 26.46 -0.40
N ASN A 41 1.86 27.24 0.42
CA ASN A 41 0.38 27.30 0.55
C ASN A 41 -0.31 27.99 -0.65
N GLN A 42 0.22 27.84 -1.87
CA GLN A 42 -0.36 28.44 -3.07
C GLN A 42 -1.51 27.63 -3.69
N PHE A 43 -1.72 26.39 -3.21
CA PHE A 43 -2.75 25.49 -3.74
C PHE A 43 -3.96 25.47 -2.84
N ASN A 44 -5.15 25.73 -3.40
CA ASN A 44 -6.42 25.73 -2.67
C ASN A 44 -6.99 24.31 -2.47
N LYS A 45 -6.63 23.38 -3.34
CA LYS A 45 -7.11 21.99 -3.30
C LYS A 45 -5.93 21.04 -3.34
N TYR A 46 -5.76 20.24 -2.31
CA TYR A 46 -4.74 19.21 -2.23
C TYR A 46 -5.17 18.07 -1.32
N GLN A 47 -4.55 16.92 -1.51
CA GLN A 47 -4.58 15.77 -0.60
C GLN A 47 -3.18 15.52 -0.06
N ARG A 48 -3.08 14.99 1.16
CA ARG A 48 -1.80 14.71 1.83
C ARG A 48 -1.60 13.23 2.00
N PHE A 49 -0.45 12.75 1.59
CA PHE A 49 -0.11 11.34 1.72
C PHE A 49 1.19 11.21 2.51
N PHE A 50 1.16 10.39 3.56
CA PHE A 50 2.40 9.93 4.18
C PHE A 50 3.08 8.90 3.28
N ARG A 51 4.41 8.82 3.38
CA ARG A 51 5.17 7.72 2.80
C ARG A 51 6.18 7.22 3.84
N LEU A 52 6.08 5.93 4.19
CA LEU A 52 6.87 5.30 5.23
C LEU A 52 7.65 4.12 4.66
N SER A 53 8.73 3.74 5.34
CA SER A 53 9.52 2.57 5.01
C SER A 53 9.74 1.64 6.20
N HIS A 54 10.03 0.36 5.91
CA HIS A 54 10.37 -0.67 6.90
C HIS A 54 11.59 -1.45 6.41
N LEU A 55 12.63 -1.58 7.24
CA LEU A 55 13.89 -2.23 6.87
C LEU A 55 13.91 -3.76 7.03
N LEU A 56 12.80 -4.36 7.46
CA LEU A 56 12.64 -5.80 7.67
C LEU A 56 13.59 -6.43 8.72
N GLU A 57 14.22 -5.62 9.56
CA GLU A 57 15.14 -6.07 10.60
C GLU A 57 14.43 -6.81 11.73
N SER A 58 13.32 -6.24 12.20
CA SER A 58 12.47 -6.89 13.21
C SER A 58 10.99 -6.84 12.78
N ILE A 59 10.39 -8.02 12.65
CA ILE A 59 8.99 -8.18 12.27
C ILE A 59 8.28 -8.91 13.40
N VAL A 60 7.14 -8.39 13.82
CA VAL A 60 6.32 -9.04 14.85
C VAL A 60 5.60 -10.23 14.23
N ILE A 61 5.71 -11.39 14.86
CA ILE A 61 4.98 -12.58 14.40
C ILE A 61 3.48 -12.32 14.54
N PRO A 62 2.68 -12.50 13.47
CA PRO A 62 1.25 -12.25 13.52
C PRO A 62 0.55 -13.28 14.41
N ASN A 63 -0.38 -12.82 15.25
CA ASN A 63 -1.16 -13.71 16.13
C ASN A 63 -2.29 -14.42 15.38
N ILE A 64 -2.69 -13.90 14.21
CA ILE A 64 -3.77 -14.45 13.38
C ILE A 64 -3.16 -14.86 12.06
N LYS A 65 -3.35 -16.10 11.67
CA LYS A 65 -2.85 -16.65 10.42
C LYS A 65 -3.63 -16.08 9.24
N ALA A 66 -2.91 -15.55 8.25
CA ALA A 66 -3.45 -15.22 6.95
C ALA A 66 -3.24 -16.37 5.96
N GLU A 67 -4.10 -16.45 4.96
CA GLU A 67 -4.05 -17.42 3.87
C GLU A 67 -3.87 -16.71 2.54
N ILE A 68 -3.27 -17.40 1.56
CA ILE A 68 -3.13 -16.85 0.21
C ILE A 68 -4.51 -16.80 -0.45
N ILE A 69 -4.81 -15.68 -1.10
CA ILE A 69 -6.03 -15.51 -1.91
C ILE A 69 -5.94 -16.42 -3.14
N ASN A 70 -6.93 -17.26 -3.34
CA ASN A 70 -7.13 -18.00 -4.57
C ASN A 70 -8.05 -17.20 -5.50
N LEU A 71 -7.49 -16.58 -6.55
CA LEU A 71 -8.27 -15.75 -7.47
C LEU A 71 -9.37 -16.49 -8.25
N ASP A 72 -9.29 -17.82 -8.35
CA ASP A 72 -10.37 -18.61 -8.98
C ASP A 72 -11.64 -18.64 -8.14
N THR A 73 -11.50 -18.59 -6.81
CA THR A 73 -12.62 -18.70 -5.87
C THR A 73 -12.89 -17.40 -5.09
N ASP A 74 -11.88 -16.61 -4.80
CA ASP A 74 -11.95 -15.48 -3.88
C ASP A 74 -12.06 -14.12 -4.57
N LYS A 75 -11.89 -14.05 -5.91
CA LYS A 75 -11.82 -12.80 -6.67
C LYS A 75 -12.99 -11.86 -6.39
N ILE A 76 -14.21 -12.38 -6.44
CA ILE A 76 -15.41 -11.57 -6.21
C ILE A 76 -15.50 -11.09 -4.75
N ALA A 77 -15.13 -11.94 -3.80
CA ALA A 77 -15.10 -11.58 -2.38
C ALA A 77 -14.06 -10.46 -2.12
N LEU A 78 -12.87 -10.53 -2.75
CA LEU A 78 -11.83 -9.52 -2.68
C LEU A 78 -12.30 -8.18 -3.25
N ILE A 79 -12.91 -8.17 -4.43
CA ILE A 79 -13.46 -6.97 -5.06
C ILE A 79 -14.51 -6.32 -4.15
N ASN A 80 -15.46 -7.10 -3.65
CA ASN A 80 -16.50 -6.61 -2.76
C ASN A 80 -15.92 -6.03 -1.47
N MET A 81 -14.89 -6.66 -0.93
CA MET A 81 -14.20 -6.19 0.26
C MET A 81 -13.51 -4.85 0.04
N ILE A 82 -12.73 -4.71 -1.04
CA ILE A 82 -12.09 -3.46 -1.41
C ILE A 82 -13.15 -2.36 -1.57
N ASN A 83 -14.17 -2.60 -2.38
CA ASN A 83 -15.23 -1.64 -2.66
C ASN A 83 -16.00 -1.23 -1.39
N THR A 84 -16.19 -2.15 -0.44
CA THR A 84 -16.82 -1.86 0.84
C THR A 84 -15.94 -0.98 1.71
N CYS A 85 -14.66 -1.32 1.84
CA CYS A 85 -13.72 -0.61 2.71
C CYS A 85 -13.36 0.79 2.19
N TYR A 86 -13.31 0.98 0.88
CA TYR A 86 -12.91 2.25 0.25
C TYR A 86 -14.08 3.07 -0.33
N LYS A 87 -15.32 2.70 0.01
CA LYS A 87 -16.53 3.41 -0.46
C LYS A 87 -16.51 4.91 -0.13
N LYS A 88 -16.00 5.30 1.03
CA LYS A 88 -15.92 6.71 1.46
C LYS A 88 -14.91 7.52 0.65
N GLN A 89 -13.90 6.89 0.11
CA GLN A 89 -12.87 7.49 -0.74
C GLN A 89 -13.28 7.55 -2.22
N ASN A 90 -14.50 7.10 -2.57
CA ASN A 90 -14.98 6.96 -3.94
C ASN A 90 -14.08 6.08 -4.83
N ILE A 91 -13.40 5.10 -4.22
CA ILE A 91 -12.59 4.13 -4.95
C ILE A 91 -13.46 2.91 -5.23
N SER A 92 -13.43 2.45 -6.46
CA SER A 92 -14.12 1.23 -6.88
C SER A 92 -13.21 0.40 -7.78
N VAL A 93 -13.19 -0.90 -7.55
CA VAL A 93 -12.37 -1.90 -8.23
C VAL A 93 -13.30 -2.91 -8.89
N ASN A 94 -12.92 -3.37 -10.07
CA ASN A 94 -13.63 -4.40 -10.84
C ASN A 94 -12.69 -5.54 -11.25
N GLU A 95 -13.20 -6.53 -12.00
CA GLU A 95 -12.40 -7.68 -12.41
C GLU A 95 -11.24 -7.32 -13.34
N ASN A 96 -11.41 -6.30 -14.21
CA ASN A 96 -10.33 -5.88 -15.11
C ASN A 96 -9.16 -5.26 -14.35
N ASP A 97 -9.44 -4.52 -13.26
CA ASP A 97 -8.40 -3.96 -12.40
C ASP A 97 -7.59 -5.08 -11.74
N ILE A 98 -8.26 -6.14 -11.25
CA ILE A 98 -7.57 -7.31 -10.68
C ILE A 98 -6.69 -8.00 -11.72
N LEU A 99 -7.19 -8.16 -12.95
CA LEU A 99 -6.42 -8.77 -14.03
C LEU A 99 -5.22 -7.90 -14.43
N GLU A 100 -5.39 -6.58 -14.48
CA GLU A 100 -4.31 -5.64 -14.75
C GLU A 100 -3.22 -5.75 -13.67
N TRP A 101 -3.58 -5.77 -12.40
CA TRP A 101 -2.61 -5.90 -11.30
C TRP A 101 -1.84 -7.23 -11.34
N CYS A 102 -2.50 -8.32 -11.76
CA CYS A 102 -1.83 -9.60 -11.97
C CYS A 102 -0.80 -9.58 -13.11
N ASN A 103 -0.93 -8.64 -14.06
CA ASN A 103 0.02 -8.49 -15.18
C ASN A 103 1.22 -7.57 -14.84
N HIS A 104 1.23 -6.93 -13.67
CA HIS A 104 2.39 -6.15 -13.26
C HIS A 104 3.63 -7.03 -13.05
N SER A 105 4.79 -6.53 -13.44
CA SER A 105 6.07 -7.24 -13.22
C SER A 105 6.41 -7.48 -11.74
N THR A 106 5.75 -6.71 -10.86
CA THR A 106 5.87 -6.76 -9.40
C THR A 106 4.87 -7.69 -8.73
N TYR A 107 3.93 -8.25 -9.51
CA TYR A 107 2.93 -9.19 -9.00
C TYR A 107 3.56 -10.47 -8.45
N ASN A 108 3.06 -10.91 -7.31
CA ASN A 108 3.37 -12.22 -6.73
C ASN A 108 2.15 -12.70 -5.94
N ASN A 109 1.63 -13.88 -6.29
CA ASN A 109 0.43 -14.44 -5.66
C ASN A 109 0.56 -14.68 -4.15
N LYS A 110 1.78 -14.92 -3.63
CA LYS A 110 2.03 -15.07 -2.19
C LYS A 110 1.84 -13.77 -1.39
N LEU A 111 1.82 -12.63 -2.09
CA LEU A 111 1.62 -11.31 -1.50
C LEU A 111 0.16 -10.83 -1.54
N TRP A 112 -0.76 -11.71 -1.94
CA TRP A 112 -2.19 -11.49 -1.91
C TRP A 112 -2.79 -12.41 -0.87
N ILE A 113 -3.13 -11.87 0.30
CA ILE A 113 -3.51 -12.67 1.48
C ILE A 113 -4.84 -12.20 2.08
N LYS A 114 -5.51 -13.14 2.76
CA LYS A 114 -6.79 -12.91 3.43
C LYS A 114 -6.83 -13.52 4.83
N ILE A 115 -7.76 -13.06 5.63
CA ILE A 115 -8.23 -13.71 6.86
C ILE A 115 -9.73 -13.90 6.72
N GLU A 116 -10.20 -15.09 7.04
CA GLU A 116 -11.62 -15.45 7.00
C GLU A 116 -12.13 -15.83 8.39
N GLU A 117 -13.38 -15.49 8.66
CA GLU A 117 -14.16 -16.03 9.77
C GLU A 117 -15.50 -16.55 9.24
N ASN A 118 -15.86 -17.78 9.60
CA ASN A 118 -17.12 -18.43 9.19
C ASN A 118 -17.39 -18.36 7.67
N GLY A 119 -16.35 -18.53 6.85
CA GLY A 119 -16.43 -18.48 5.39
C GLY A 119 -16.59 -17.08 4.81
N THR A 120 -16.40 -16.02 5.60
CA THR A 120 -16.45 -14.64 5.16
C THR A 120 -15.04 -14.03 5.22
N MET A 121 -14.58 -13.42 4.13
CA MET A 121 -13.33 -12.64 4.10
C MET A 121 -13.52 -11.37 4.92
N ILE A 122 -12.82 -11.25 6.06
CA ILE A 122 -12.95 -10.15 7.01
C ILE A 122 -11.78 -9.17 6.98
N ALA A 123 -10.62 -9.63 6.50
CA ALA A 123 -9.45 -8.82 6.25
C ALA A 123 -8.70 -9.33 5.02
N SER A 124 -8.08 -8.43 4.27
CA SER A 124 -7.20 -8.78 3.16
C SER A 124 -6.04 -7.80 3.02
N GLY A 125 -4.99 -8.23 2.35
CA GLY A 125 -3.85 -7.40 2.03
C GLY A 125 -3.22 -7.80 0.71
N ILE A 126 -2.81 -6.79 -0.04
CA ILE A 126 -2.10 -6.93 -1.30
C ILE A 126 -0.78 -6.18 -1.19
N ALA A 127 0.30 -6.84 -1.55
CA ALA A 127 1.60 -6.22 -1.70
C ALA A 127 2.22 -6.61 -3.04
N GLU A 128 3.24 -5.87 -3.43
CA GLU A 128 4.02 -6.06 -4.65
C GLU A 128 5.51 -6.24 -4.30
N TYR A 129 6.26 -6.84 -5.19
CA TYR A 129 7.70 -7.01 -5.03
C TYR A 129 8.46 -6.60 -6.29
N ASP A 130 9.13 -5.46 -6.25
CA ASP A 130 10.07 -5.02 -7.29
C ASP A 130 11.42 -5.72 -7.10
N LYS A 131 11.69 -6.72 -7.95
CA LYS A 131 12.94 -7.51 -7.92
C LYS A 131 14.16 -6.68 -8.31
N ASP A 132 13.99 -5.66 -9.13
CA ASP A 132 15.09 -4.81 -9.62
C ASP A 132 15.65 -3.94 -8.50
N LEU A 133 14.81 -3.55 -7.53
CA LEU A 133 15.17 -2.72 -6.39
C LEU A 133 15.25 -3.51 -5.08
N ASN A 134 14.79 -4.75 -5.06
CA ASN A 134 14.50 -5.51 -3.86
C ASN A 134 13.55 -4.73 -2.91
N GLU A 135 12.58 -4.03 -3.49
CA GLU A 135 11.58 -3.24 -2.77
C GLU A 135 10.28 -4.04 -2.64
N GLY A 136 9.80 -4.20 -1.40
CA GLY A 136 8.42 -4.57 -1.14
C GLY A 136 7.53 -3.33 -1.10
N ILE A 137 6.31 -3.43 -1.60
CA ILE A 137 5.35 -2.32 -1.60
C ILE A 137 4.04 -2.82 -1.00
N ILE A 138 3.56 -2.20 0.08
CA ILE A 138 2.21 -2.43 0.58
C ILE A 138 1.25 -1.57 -0.23
N GLU A 139 0.29 -2.21 -0.91
CA GLU A 139 -0.64 -1.51 -1.81
C GLU A 139 -2.04 -1.36 -1.19
N TRP A 140 -2.61 -2.46 -0.75
CA TRP A 140 -3.99 -2.49 -0.27
C TRP A 140 -4.09 -3.24 1.05
N ILE A 141 -4.64 -2.61 2.08
CA ILE A 141 -4.94 -3.24 3.36
C ILE A 141 -6.39 -2.94 3.71
N GLN A 142 -7.20 -3.98 3.85
CA GLN A 142 -8.60 -3.87 4.18
C GLN A 142 -8.94 -4.67 5.44
N VAL A 143 -9.81 -4.10 6.28
CA VAL A 143 -10.47 -4.78 7.39
C VAL A 143 -11.90 -4.26 7.44
N LEU A 144 -12.89 -5.15 7.39
CA LEU A 144 -14.29 -4.77 7.53
C LEU A 144 -14.51 -4.00 8.83
N SER A 145 -15.41 -3.01 8.81
CA SER A 145 -15.59 -2.06 9.91
C SER A 145 -15.83 -2.72 11.26
N GLU A 146 -16.64 -3.77 11.30
CA GLU A 146 -16.98 -4.54 12.49
C GLU A 146 -15.83 -5.39 13.06
N TYR A 147 -14.77 -5.57 12.26
CA TYR A 147 -13.56 -6.31 12.62
C TYR A 147 -12.34 -5.42 12.89
N GLN A 148 -12.48 -4.10 12.74
CA GLN A 148 -11.39 -3.14 13.04
C GLN A 148 -11.05 -3.13 14.53
N ASN A 149 -9.85 -2.67 14.85
CA ASN A 149 -9.29 -2.59 16.21
C ASN A 149 -9.16 -3.94 16.96
N LYS A 150 -9.27 -5.07 16.27
CA LYS A 150 -9.11 -6.42 16.83
C LYS A 150 -7.78 -7.09 16.43
N GLY A 151 -6.85 -6.35 15.82
CA GLY A 151 -5.53 -6.84 15.44
C GLY A 151 -5.40 -7.42 14.02
N TYR A 152 -6.50 -7.57 13.28
CA TYR A 152 -6.48 -8.17 11.93
C TYR A 152 -5.59 -7.41 10.95
N GLY A 153 -5.70 -6.07 10.90
CA GLY A 153 -4.85 -5.26 10.03
C GLY A 153 -3.36 -5.43 10.35
N LYS A 154 -3.01 -5.47 11.65
CA LYS A 154 -1.62 -5.71 12.08
C LYS A 154 -1.14 -7.09 11.68
N SER A 155 -1.98 -8.12 11.77
CA SER A 155 -1.65 -9.49 11.34
C SER A 155 -1.44 -9.56 9.83
N ILE A 156 -2.28 -8.90 9.02
CA ILE A 156 -2.10 -8.81 7.56
C ILE A 156 -0.77 -8.14 7.21
N VAL A 157 -0.50 -6.94 7.75
CA VAL A 157 0.74 -6.21 7.45
C VAL A 157 1.98 -7.02 7.82
N ASN A 158 2.03 -7.59 9.03
CA ASN A 158 3.18 -8.39 9.47
C ASN A 158 3.34 -9.67 8.64
N SER A 159 2.26 -10.33 8.21
CA SER A 159 2.32 -11.48 7.30
C SER A 159 2.94 -11.10 5.96
N LEU A 160 2.53 -9.96 5.39
CA LEU A 160 3.12 -9.46 4.14
C LEU A 160 4.60 -9.09 4.30
N LEU A 161 4.99 -8.47 5.42
CA LEU A 161 6.40 -8.17 5.70
C LEU A 161 7.25 -9.45 5.77
N ILE A 162 6.74 -10.52 6.38
CA ILE A 162 7.43 -11.83 6.44
C ILE A 162 7.59 -12.40 5.02
N GLU A 163 6.52 -12.42 4.22
CA GLU A 163 6.59 -12.95 2.86
C GLU A 163 7.51 -12.11 1.96
N LEU A 164 7.47 -10.79 2.05
CA LEU A 164 8.38 -9.91 1.32
C LEU A 164 9.84 -10.17 1.70
N LYS A 165 10.14 -10.35 2.99
CA LYS A 165 11.48 -10.74 3.46
C LYS A 165 11.91 -12.09 2.90
N ASN A 166 11.02 -13.08 2.88
CA ASN A 166 11.28 -14.41 2.31
C ASN A 166 11.55 -14.35 0.80
N LEU A 167 10.93 -13.41 0.08
CA LEU A 167 11.17 -13.17 -1.35
C LEU A 167 12.47 -12.41 -1.62
N GLY A 168 13.13 -11.87 -0.59
CA GLY A 168 14.42 -11.18 -0.71
C GLY A 168 14.33 -9.65 -0.70
N ALA A 169 13.18 -9.08 -0.34
CA ALA A 169 13.07 -7.64 -0.16
C ALA A 169 14.08 -7.14 0.89
N LYS A 170 14.67 -5.99 0.64
CA LYS A 170 15.60 -5.31 1.54
C LYS A 170 14.93 -4.22 2.35
N PHE A 171 13.89 -3.63 1.81
CA PHE A 171 13.03 -2.66 2.46
C PHE A 171 11.61 -2.75 1.88
N VAL A 172 10.67 -2.17 2.60
CA VAL A 172 9.27 -2.11 2.20
C VAL A 172 8.79 -0.68 2.31
N THR A 173 8.07 -0.19 1.32
CA THR A 173 7.43 1.13 1.36
C THR A 173 5.91 1.00 1.42
N VAL A 174 5.29 2.03 2.00
CA VAL A 174 3.83 2.20 2.01
C VAL A 174 3.49 3.67 1.92
N SER A 175 2.40 3.97 1.25
CA SER A 175 1.79 5.30 1.23
C SER A 175 0.34 5.23 1.66
N GLY A 176 -0.17 6.30 2.24
CA GLY A 176 -1.57 6.38 2.61
C GLY A 176 -2.02 7.81 2.83
N ASP A 177 -3.32 8.03 2.70
CA ASP A 177 -3.94 9.32 2.92
C ASP A 177 -3.89 9.68 4.42
N LEU A 178 -3.27 10.84 4.73
CA LEU A 178 -3.18 11.38 6.09
C LEU A 178 -4.54 11.80 6.67
N ASP A 179 -5.46 12.18 5.80
CA ASP A 179 -6.78 12.66 6.20
C ASP A 179 -7.82 11.51 6.27
N ASN A 180 -7.38 10.27 6.07
CA ASN A 180 -8.23 9.08 6.20
C ASN A 180 -8.65 8.86 7.66
N SER A 181 -9.96 8.86 7.91
CA SER A 181 -10.54 8.71 9.25
C SER A 181 -10.20 7.40 9.97
N THR A 182 -9.74 6.38 9.25
CA THR A 182 -9.29 5.10 9.83
C THR A 182 -7.86 5.16 10.38
N ASN A 183 -7.14 6.26 10.14
CA ASN A 183 -5.76 6.48 10.56
C ASN A 183 -4.81 5.33 10.19
N PRO A 184 -4.62 5.04 8.88
CA PRO A 184 -3.78 3.94 8.43
C PRO A 184 -2.31 4.11 8.83
N GLU A 185 -1.82 5.33 8.97
CA GLU A 185 -0.46 5.62 9.41
C GLU A 185 -0.17 4.98 10.78
N LYS A 186 -1.10 5.08 11.73
CA LYS A 186 -0.96 4.46 13.06
C LYS A 186 -0.81 2.94 12.98
N LEU A 187 -1.53 2.29 12.06
CA LEU A 187 -1.39 0.86 11.82
C LEU A 187 0.03 0.53 11.36
N TYR A 188 0.55 1.20 10.33
CA TYR A 188 1.88 0.92 9.78
C TYR A 188 2.98 1.21 10.78
N ARG A 189 2.93 2.33 11.50
CA ARG A 189 3.88 2.62 12.58
C ARG A 189 3.86 1.56 13.68
N SER A 190 2.70 1.01 14.02
CA SER A 190 2.59 -0.08 14.99
C SER A 190 3.18 -1.42 14.50
N CYS A 191 3.43 -1.54 13.19
CA CYS A 191 4.13 -2.66 12.56
C CYS A 191 5.62 -2.38 12.30
N GLY A 192 6.16 -1.23 12.74
CA GLY A 192 7.59 -0.91 12.64
C GLY A 192 7.96 -0.04 11.42
N PHE A 193 7.00 0.47 10.67
CA PHE A 193 7.29 1.46 9.63
C PHE A 193 7.70 2.79 10.24
N THR A 194 8.69 3.44 9.62
CA THR A 194 9.27 4.72 10.04
C THR A 194 9.35 5.69 8.87
N GLY A 195 9.64 6.95 9.16
CA GLY A 195 9.75 8.03 8.17
C GLY A 195 8.75 9.15 8.46
N ASP A 196 9.02 10.33 7.90
CA ASP A 196 8.23 11.54 8.11
C ASP A 196 7.94 12.27 6.79
N ASP A 197 8.11 11.55 5.66
CA ASP A 197 7.89 12.12 4.33
C ASP A 197 6.40 12.26 4.04
N ILE A 198 5.98 13.49 3.70
CA ILE A 198 4.62 13.83 3.30
C ILE A 198 4.64 14.40 1.89
N TRP A 199 3.74 13.89 1.07
CA TRP A 199 3.54 14.31 -0.31
C TRP A 199 2.17 14.95 -0.47
N PHE A 200 2.14 16.06 -1.19
CA PHE A 200 0.92 16.80 -1.52
C PHE A 200 0.57 16.54 -2.98
N ILE A 201 -0.63 16.02 -3.22
CA ILE A 201 -1.21 15.90 -4.57
C ILE A 201 -2.12 17.10 -4.74
N CYS A 202 -1.65 18.08 -5.52
CA CYS A 202 -2.31 19.37 -5.70
C CYS A 202 -3.05 19.41 -7.04
N ILE A 203 -4.26 19.97 -7.03
CA ILE A 203 -5.02 20.24 -8.25
C ILE A 203 -4.73 21.67 -8.68
N VAL A 204 -4.29 21.84 -9.92
CA VAL A 204 -4.08 23.13 -10.57
C VAL A 204 -5.32 23.43 -11.40
N ASP A 205 -5.95 24.60 -11.14
CA ASP A 205 -7.12 25.05 -11.90
C ASP A 205 -6.74 25.55 -13.30
#